data_2fa097c7b6af03b15b6af8d0b5834e7c
#
_entry.id   2fa097c7b6af03b15b6af8d0b5834e7c
#
_cell.length_a   1.000
_cell.length_b   1.000
_cell.length_c   1.000
_cell.angle_alpha   90.00
_cell.angle_beta   90.00
_cell.angle_gamma   90.00
#
_symmetry.space_group_name_H-M   'P 1'
#
loop_
_entity.id
_entity.type
_entity.pdbx_description
1 polymer ?
#
loop_
_entity_poly.entity_id
_entity_poly.type
_entity_poly.pdbx_seq_one_letter_code
_entity_poly.pdbx_strand_id
1 'polypeptide(L)'
;MDISKVSVKIALKRRKKMNPKTLHKISYGLYVVCSKNDKKINGQIANALFQVTSKPPTIAVSINKQNLTHEYIDKSKCFTVSILSEETPLTFIGNFGFKSGRDIDKFKDINHKLGKNKVPIIKDYTLACLEANVINKVDVGTHTIFIGDVFNGEILSENKPMTYEYYHKVKGGYSPKTAPTYSSIVDKAVKKEEIKMERYVCKVCGYVYDPEKGDPDNGVAPGTKFEDVPDDWVCPVCGATKQDFEME
;
A
#
# COMPACT_ATOMS: atom_id res chain seq x y z
N MET A 1 27.07 16.26 -24.29
CA MET A 1 26.04 17.08 -23.63
C MET A 1 24.81 16.19 -23.42
N ASP A 2 24.48 15.86 -22.17
CA ASP A 2 23.48 14.84 -21.84
C ASP A 2 22.05 15.39 -22.06
N ILE A 3 21.45 15.01 -23.19
CA ILE A 3 20.13 15.49 -23.64
C ILE A 3 19.02 15.12 -22.64
N SER A 4 19.20 14.06 -21.84
CA SER A 4 18.22 13.60 -20.85
C SER A 4 18.01 14.59 -19.71
N LYS A 5 19.06 15.26 -19.25
CA LYS A 5 19.01 16.27 -18.17
C LYS A 5 18.41 17.61 -18.61
N VAL A 6 18.53 17.95 -19.90
CA VAL A 6 17.97 19.19 -20.47
C VAL A 6 16.45 19.05 -20.64
N SER A 7 15.97 17.91 -21.12
CA SER A 7 14.53 17.64 -21.31
C SER A 7 13.75 17.70 -20.00
N VAL A 8 14.30 17.17 -18.89
CA VAL A 8 13.64 17.20 -17.56
C VAL A 8 13.54 18.62 -17.00
N LYS A 9 14.58 19.46 -17.15
CA LYS A 9 14.56 20.86 -16.68
C LYS A 9 13.57 21.72 -17.47
N ILE A 10 13.41 21.51 -18.77
CA ILE A 10 12.46 22.25 -19.62
C ILE A 10 11.02 21.85 -19.30
N ALA A 11 10.75 20.56 -19.04
CA ALA A 11 9.45 20.06 -18.61
C ALA A 11 9.00 20.66 -17.25
N LEU A 12 9.93 20.86 -16.31
CA LEU A 12 9.62 21.47 -15.01
C LEU A 12 9.24 22.96 -15.10
N LYS A 13 9.79 23.73 -16.06
CA LYS A 13 9.50 25.16 -16.24
C LYS A 13 8.14 25.47 -16.90
N ARG A 14 7.51 24.48 -17.58
CA ARG A 14 6.23 24.65 -18.30
C ARG A 14 5.01 24.09 -17.56
N ARG A 15 5.14 23.55 -16.36
CA ARG A 15 4.00 23.02 -15.61
C ARG A 15 3.10 24.17 -15.15
N LYS A 16 2.01 24.45 -15.91
CA LYS A 16 0.82 25.07 -15.31
C LYS A 16 0.52 24.30 -14.02
N LYS A 17 0.18 25.01 -12.95
CA LYS A 17 -0.10 24.42 -11.64
C LYS A 17 -1.22 23.36 -11.80
N MET A 18 -0.83 22.09 -11.98
CA MET A 18 -1.76 20.99 -12.13
C MET A 18 -2.58 20.84 -10.84
N ASN A 19 -3.86 20.63 -10.96
CA ASN A 19 -4.68 20.29 -9.79
C ASN A 19 -4.33 18.85 -9.33
N PRO A 20 -3.72 18.67 -8.14
CA PRO A 20 -3.31 17.34 -7.67
C PRO A 20 -4.48 16.34 -7.57
N LYS A 21 -5.69 16.84 -7.30
CA LYS A 21 -6.90 16.01 -7.22
C LYS A 21 -7.21 15.26 -8.53
N THR A 22 -6.67 15.71 -9.66
CA THR A 22 -6.87 15.03 -10.96
C THR A 22 -6.29 13.61 -10.95
N LEU A 23 -5.13 13.40 -10.30
CA LEU A 23 -4.51 12.08 -10.20
C LEU A 23 -5.30 11.09 -9.34
N HIS A 24 -6.15 11.59 -8.40
CA HIS A 24 -7.02 10.74 -7.58
C HIS A 24 -8.22 10.15 -8.35
N LYS A 25 -8.39 10.54 -9.63
CA LYS A 25 -9.39 9.94 -10.52
C LYS A 25 -8.90 8.67 -11.21
N ILE A 26 -7.61 8.34 -11.07
CA ILE A 26 -7.04 7.09 -11.59
C ILE A 26 -7.49 5.95 -10.67
N SER A 27 -8.03 4.88 -11.25
CA SER A 27 -8.43 3.68 -10.51
C SER A 27 -7.24 2.79 -10.22
N TYR A 28 -7.20 2.25 -9.00
CA TYR A 28 -6.18 1.30 -8.54
C TYR A 28 -6.85 0.16 -7.77
N GLY A 29 -6.22 -1.02 -7.79
CA GLY A 29 -6.48 -2.09 -6.83
C GLY A 29 -5.59 -1.96 -5.59
N LEU A 30 -5.67 -2.94 -4.69
CA LEU A 30 -4.76 -3.09 -3.57
C LEU A 30 -4.18 -4.50 -3.56
N TYR A 31 -2.86 -4.58 -3.44
CA TYR A 31 -2.09 -5.81 -3.64
C TYR A 31 -1.03 -5.96 -2.55
N VAL A 32 -0.68 -7.21 -2.21
CA VAL A 32 0.61 -7.48 -1.56
C VAL A 32 1.59 -7.94 -2.62
N VAL A 33 2.69 -7.21 -2.77
CA VAL A 33 3.81 -7.59 -3.64
C VAL A 33 4.93 -8.14 -2.76
N CYS A 34 5.33 -9.39 -3.02
CA CYS A 34 6.38 -10.05 -2.28
C CYS A 34 7.60 -10.33 -3.17
N SER A 35 8.76 -10.41 -2.53
CA SER A 35 9.99 -10.87 -3.14
C SER A 35 10.91 -11.49 -2.09
N LYS A 36 12.09 -11.93 -2.51
CA LYS A 36 13.09 -12.57 -1.65
C LYS A 36 14.49 -12.05 -1.91
N ASN A 37 15.35 -12.24 -0.92
CA ASN A 37 16.79 -12.07 -1.05
C ASN A 37 17.48 -13.23 -0.34
N ASP A 38 18.09 -14.15 -1.09
CA ASP A 38 18.65 -15.39 -0.57
C ASP A 38 17.62 -16.18 0.28
N LYS A 39 17.80 -16.24 1.61
CA LYS A 39 16.89 -16.92 2.55
C LYS A 39 15.83 -16.02 3.16
N LYS A 40 15.90 -14.69 2.93
CA LYS A 40 14.96 -13.72 3.53
C LYS A 40 13.85 -13.38 2.54
N ILE A 41 12.64 -13.27 3.07
CA ILE A 41 11.45 -12.90 2.31
C ILE A 41 10.94 -11.53 2.81
N ASN A 42 10.30 -10.78 1.94
CA ASN A 42 9.62 -9.54 2.29
C ASN A 42 8.42 -9.29 1.40
N GLY A 43 7.46 -8.53 1.90
CA GLY A 43 6.28 -8.09 1.18
C GLY A 43 5.89 -6.67 1.56
N GLN A 44 5.15 -6.01 0.67
CA GLN A 44 4.59 -4.69 0.91
C GLN A 44 3.25 -4.52 0.22
N ILE A 45 2.42 -3.60 0.73
CA ILE A 45 1.25 -3.11 -0.01
C ILE A 45 1.73 -2.32 -1.24
N ALA A 46 1.06 -2.54 -2.36
CA ALA A 46 1.20 -1.76 -3.57
C ALA A 46 -0.19 -1.52 -4.20
N ASN A 47 -0.37 -0.35 -4.81
CA ASN A 47 -1.59 0.00 -5.54
C ASN A 47 -1.32 0.26 -7.04
N ALA A 48 -0.12 0.71 -7.40
CA ALA A 48 0.25 1.01 -8.78
C ALA A 48 0.73 -0.25 -9.51
N LEU A 49 -0.21 -1.12 -9.86
CA LEU A 49 -0.01 -2.35 -10.60
C LEU A 49 -1.07 -2.46 -11.70
N PHE A 50 -0.67 -2.90 -12.90
CA PHE A 50 -1.57 -3.14 -14.02
C PHE A 50 -1.02 -4.20 -14.98
N GLN A 51 -1.92 -4.81 -15.74
CA GLN A 51 -1.58 -5.70 -16.84
C GLN A 51 -1.08 -4.88 -18.04
N VAL A 52 0.05 -5.28 -18.61
CA VAL A 52 0.65 -4.61 -19.78
C VAL A 52 0.24 -5.29 -21.08
N THR A 53 0.39 -6.61 -21.14
CA THR A 53 0.03 -7.43 -22.32
C THR A 53 -0.65 -8.72 -21.88
N SER A 54 -1.41 -9.33 -22.83
CA SER A 54 -2.05 -10.64 -22.62
C SER A 54 -1.27 -11.81 -23.23
N LYS A 55 -0.44 -11.56 -24.25
CA LYS A 55 0.34 -12.59 -24.97
C LYS A 55 1.72 -12.02 -25.32
N PRO A 56 2.80 -12.39 -24.61
CA PRO A 56 2.78 -13.10 -23.33
C PRO A 56 2.12 -12.27 -22.23
N PRO A 57 1.58 -12.89 -21.16
CA PRO A 57 0.97 -12.14 -20.07
C PRO A 57 2.05 -11.40 -19.28
N THR A 58 1.99 -10.06 -19.27
CA THR A 58 2.92 -9.22 -18.52
C THR A 58 2.21 -8.23 -17.64
N ILE A 59 2.83 -7.92 -16.51
CA ILE A 59 2.34 -6.91 -15.54
C ILE A 59 3.44 -5.90 -15.25
N ALA A 60 3.03 -4.68 -14.90
CA ALA A 60 3.93 -3.65 -14.40
C ALA A 60 3.55 -3.25 -12.98
N VAL A 61 4.55 -3.08 -12.11
CA VAL A 61 4.36 -2.59 -10.75
C VAL A 61 5.37 -1.49 -10.43
N SER A 62 4.90 -0.40 -9.81
CA SER A 62 5.74 0.72 -9.39
C SER A 62 6.07 0.60 -7.91
N ILE A 63 7.35 0.47 -7.58
CA ILE A 63 7.85 0.28 -6.21
C ILE A 63 8.83 1.39 -5.85
N ASN A 64 8.64 2.00 -4.66
CA ASN A 64 9.53 3.03 -4.14
C ASN A 64 10.92 2.43 -3.84
N LYS A 65 11.97 3.13 -4.26
CA LYS A 65 13.37 2.69 -4.09
C LYS A 65 13.81 2.57 -2.63
N GLN A 66 13.14 3.25 -1.70
CA GLN A 66 13.44 3.17 -0.26
C GLN A 66 12.91 1.88 0.39
N ASN A 67 11.97 1.18 -0.27
CA ASN A 67 11.35 0.00 0.29
C ASN A 67 12.24 -1.23 0.19
N LEU A 68 12.28 -2.05 1.25
CA LEU A 68 13.04 -3.32 1.27
C LEU A 68 12.61 -4.27 0.15
N THR A 69 11.32 -4.30 -0.17
CA THR A 69 10.79 -5.13 -1.28
C THR A 69 11.41 -4.73 -2.63
N HIS A 70 11.68 -3.43 -2.85
CA HIS A 70 12.36 -2.96 -4.05
C HIS A 70 13.75 -3.60 -4.20
N GLU A 71 14.55 -3.59 -3.13
CA GLU A 71 15.89 -4.20 -3.12
C GLU A 71 15.81 -5.69 -3.43
N TYR A 72 14.82 -6.38 -2.86
CA TYR A 72 14.63 -7.81 -3.07
C TYR A 72 14.22 -8.13 -4.50
N ILE A 73 13.29 -7.37 -5.10
CA ILE A 73 12.91 -7.54 -6.51
C ILE A 73 14.10 -7.25 -7.43
N ASP A 74 14.83 -6.18 -7.15
CA ASP A 74 15.96 -5.80 -8.00
C ASP A 74 17.10 -6.84 -7.97
N LYS A 75 17.32 -7.50 -6.83
CA LYS A 75 18.32 -8.54 -6.67
C LYS A 75 17.84 -9.90 -7.22
N SER A 76 16.66 -10.36 -6.83
CA SER A 76 16.15 -11.69 -7.18
C SER A 76 15.59 -11.79 -8.60
N LYS A 77 15.23 -10.67 -9.20
CA LYS A 77 14.54 -10.56 -10.49
C LYS A 77 13.21 -11.34 -10.57
N CYS A 78 12.56 -11.54 -9.42
CA CYS A 78 11.26 -12.19 -9.37
C CYS A 78 10.39 -11.58 -8.24
N PHE A 79 9.08 -11.63 -8.44
CA PHE A 79 8.11 -11.19 -7.44
C PHE A 79 6.80 -11.96 -7.59
N THR A 80 6.01 -11.93 -6.55
CA THR A 80 4.62 -12.40 -6.54
C THR A 80 3.69 -11.24 -6.26
N VAL A 81 2.44 -11.37 -6.71
CA VAL A 81 1.35 -10.43 -6.44
C VAL A 81 0.20 -11.22 -5.84
N SER A 82 -0.28 -10.80 -4.68
CA SER A 82 -1.53 -11.28 -4.08
C SER A 82 -2.57 -10.17 -4.17
N ILE A 83 -3.67 -10.44 -4.86
CA ILE A 83 -4.78 -9.51 -5.09
C ILE A 83 -5.70 -9.58 -3.88
N LEU A 84 -5.84 -8.48 -3.13
CA LEU A 84 -6.58 -8.47 -1.87
C LEU A 84 -8.10 -8.34 -2.07
N SER A 85 -8.87 -8.95 -1.18
CA SER A 85 -10.32 -8.85 -1.10
C SER A 85 -10.77 -7.64 -0.29
N GLU A 86 -12.02 -7.18 -0.47
CA GLU A 86 -12.64 -6.15 0.36
C GLU A 86 -12.71 -6.53 1.86
N GLU A 87 -12.63 -7.82 2.18
CA GLU A 87 -12.64 -8.32 3.56
C GLU A 87 -11.33 -8.11 4.32
N THR A 88 -10.25 -7.73 3.62
CA THR A 88 -8.92 -7.55 4.23
C THR A 88 -8.96 -6.54 5.38
N PRO A 89 -8.59 -6.89 6.61
CA PRO A 89 -8.58 -5.97 7.74
C PRO A 89 -7.51 -4.88 7.59
N LEU A 90 -7.74 -3.71 8.20
CA LEU A 90 -6.77 -2.61 8.21
C LEU A 90 -5.46 -3.01 8.89
N THR A 91 -5.51 -3.84 9.95
CA THR A 91 -4.33 -4.37 10.65
C THR A 91 -3.43 -5.18 9.73
N PHE A 92 -4.02 -6.01 8.85
CA PHE A 92 -3.28 -6.75 7.82
C PHE A 92 -2.62 -5.80 6.80
N ILE A 93 -3.39 -4.82 6.30
CA ILE A 93 -2.88 -3.79 5.39
C ILE A 93 -1.78 -2.99 6.09
N GLY A 94 -1.96 -2.64 7.36
CA GLY A 94 -0.99 -1.93 8.18
C GLY A 94 0.35 -2.66 8.30
N ASN A 95 0.31 -3.98 8.52
CA ASN A 95 1.51 -4.81 8.60
C ASN A 95 2.38 -4.75 7.33
N PHE A 96 1.75 -4.82 6.16
CA PHE A 96 2.47 -4.79 4.89
C PHE A 96 2.71 -3.38 4.34
N GLY A 97 1.89 -2.38 4.74
CA GLY A 97 1.92 -1.03 4.18
C GLY A 97 2.73 -0.01 4.97
N PHE A 98 2.69 -0.07 6.30
CA PHE A 98 3.29 0.95 7.17
C PHE A 98 4.51 0.47 7.97
N LYS A 99 4.68 -0.83 8.15
CA LYS A 99 5.83 -1.39 8.85
C LYS A 99 6.93 -1.78 7.86
N SER A 100 8.19 -1.71 8.30
CA SER A 100 9.34 -2.12 7.50
C SER A 100 9.76 -3.56 7.83
N GLY A 101 10.02 -4.39 6.80
CA GLY A 101 10.63 -5.71 7.00
C GLY A 101 12.11 -5.67 7.41
N ARG A 102 12.68 -4.46 7.57
CA ARG A 102 13.99 -4.27 8.21
C ARG A 102 13.88 -4.38 9.73
N ASP A 103 12.71 -4.00 10.29
CA ASP A 103 12.48 -3.83 11.71
C ASP A 103 11.67 -4.98 12.31
N ILE A 104 10.80 -5.61 11.51
CA ILE A 104 9.92 -6.70 11.96
C ILE A 104 9.88 -7.84 10.95
N ASP A 105 9.52 -9.04 11.41
CA ASP A 105 9.10 -10.15 10.55
C ASP A 105 7.62 -9.97 10.18
N LYS A 106 7.37 -9.52 8.94
CA LYS A 106 6.02 -9.29 8.43
C LYS A 106 5.22 -10.57 8.17
N PHE A 107 5.90 -11.72 8.11
CA PHE A 107 5.30 -13.02 7.81
C PHE A 107 4.96 -13.84 9.05
N LYS A 108 5.33 -13.33 10.24
CA LYS A 108 4.87 -13.91 11.50
C LYS A 108 3.35 -13.90 11.51
N ASP A 109 2.75 -15.04 11.79
CA ASP A 109 1.29 -15.24 11.87
C ASP A 109 0.52 -14.99 10.55
N ILE A 110 1.21 -14.98 9.39
CA ILE A 110 0.62 -14.84 8.06
C ILE A 110 0.62 -16.18 7.34
N ASN A 111 -0.57 -16.61 6.90
CA ASN A 111 -0.70 -17.80 6.09
C ASN A 111 -0.18 -17.53 4.67
N HIS A 112 0.91 -18.18 4.32
CA HIS A 112 1.55 -18.06 3.02
C HIS A 112 2.14 -19.38 2.55
N LYS A 113 2.33 -19.52 1.25
CA LYS A 113 3.10 -20.63 0.64
C LYS A 113 4.25 -20.07 -0.16
N LEU A 114 5.27 -20.87 -0.41
CA LEU A 114 6.31 -20.51 -1.37
C LEU A 114 5.86 -20.91 -2.78
N GLY A 115 5.95 -19.98 -3.72
CA GLY A 115 5.72 -20.19 -5.13
C GLY A 115 6.86 -20.97 -5.81
N LYS A 116 6.76 -21.14 -7.12
CA LYS A 116 7.75 -21.87 -7.93
C LYS A 116 9.16 -21.26 -7.85
N ASN A 117 9.24 -19.91 -7.78
CA ASN A 117 10.51 -19.18 -7.58
C ASN A 117 10.91 -19.04 -6.10
N LYS A 118 10.24 -19.78 -5.18
CA LYS A 118 10.46 -19.68 -3.73
C LYS A 118 10.24 -18.25 -3.19
N VAL A 119 9.41 -17.46 -3.87
CA VAL A 119 8.90 -16.16 -3.38
C VAL A 119 7.58 -16.43 -2.63
N PRO A 120 7.31 -15.78 -1.49
CA PRO A 120 6.08 -16.02 -0.74
C PRO A 120 4.84 -15.54 -1.51
N ILE A 121 3.80 -16.33 -1.46
CA ILE A 121 2.45 -16.03 -1.92
C ILE A 121 1.56 -15.97 -0.69
N ILE A 122 0.99 -14.82 -0.41
CA ILE A 122 0.04 -14.63 0.69
C ILE A 122 -1.25 -15.36 0.34
N LYS A 123 -1.83 -16.06 1.30
CA LYS A 123 -3.12 -16.74 1.18
C LYS A 123 -4.25 -16.02 1.90
N ASP A 124 -3.92 -15.36 3.03
CA ASP A 124 -4.89 -14.60 3.80
C ASP A 124 -5.49 -13.47 2.95
N TYR A 125 -6.82 -13.39 2.90
CA TYR A 125 -7.59 -12.36 2.21
C TYR A 125 -7.27 -12.19 0.71
N THR A 126 -6.65 -13.19 0.06
CA THR A 126 -6.21 -13.15 -1.32
C THR A 126 -7.22 -13.80 -2.25
N LEU A 127 -7.63 -13.08 -3.30
CA LEU A 127 -8.53 -13.58 -4.33
C LEU A 127 -7.80 -14.39 -5.38
N ALA A 128 -6.66 -13.89 -5.81
CA ALA A 128 -5.82 -14.53 -6.80
C ALA A 128 -4.36 -14.13 -6.58
N CYS A 129 -3.46 -14.97 -7.05
CA CYS A 129 -2.03 -14.69 -7.02
C CYS A 129 -1.38 -14.86 -8.38
N LEU A 130 -0.32 -14.08 -8.62
CA LEU A 130 0.51 -14.13 -9.80
C LEU A 130 1.96 -14.30 -9.40
N GLU A 131 2.72 -15.07 -10.19
CA GLU A 131 4.17 -15.21 -10.07
C GLU A 131 4.83 -14.66 -11.34
N ALA A 132 5.78 -13.74 -11.20
CA ALA A 132 6.40 -13.07 -12.31
C ALA A 132 7.92 -13.01 -12.21
N ASN A 133 8.59 -13.13 -13.36
CA ASN A 133 10.00 -12.83 -13.53
C ASN A 133 10.17 -11.45 -14.13
N VAL A 134 11.07 -10.65 -13.56
CA VAL A 134 11.37 -9.31 -14.09
C VAL A 134 12.07 -9.43 -15.42
N ILE A 135 11.46 -8.93 -16.49
CA ILE A 135 12.01 -8.88 -17.84
C ILE A 135 12.58 -7.51 -18.19
N ASN A 136 12.09 -6.44 -17.52
CA ASN A 136 12.57 -5.09 -17.71
C ASN A 136 12.28 -4.22 -16.46
N LYS A 137 12.99 -3.09 -16.34
CA LYS A 137 12.71 -2.09 -15.31
C LYS A 137 12.96 -0.69 -15.84
N VAL A 138 12.15 0.28 -15.39
CA VAL A 138 12.26 1.70 -15.77
C VAL A 138 12.42 2.53 -14.51
N ASP A 139 13.48 3.33 -14.47
CA ASP A 139 13.71 4.30 -13.40
C ASP A 139 12.86 5.55 -13.63
N VAL A 140 11.99 5.87 -12.67
CA VAL A 140 11.12 7.06 -12.72
C VAL A 140 11.38 8.02 -11.54
N GLY A 141 12.63 8.07 -11.07
CA GLY A 141 13.06 8.96 -9.97
C GLY A 141 12.94 8.28 -8.60
N THR A 142 11.88 8.56 -7.84
CA THR A 142 11.67 7.96 -6.51
C THR A 142 11.26 6.48 -6.56
N HIS A 143 10.75 6.04 -7.69
CA HIS A 143 10.26 4.67 -7.90
C HIS A 143 10.97 4.00 -9.08
N THR A 144 10.87 2.67 -9.11
CA THR A 144 11.19 1.85 -10.26
C THR A 144 9.91 1.13 -10.69
N ILE A 145 9.59 1.18 -11.99
CA ILE A 145 8.57 0.34 -12.58
C ILE A 145 9.24 -0.97 -12.97
N PHE A 146 8.86 -2.07 -12.33
CA PHE A 146 9.29 -3.42 -12.71
C PHE A 146 8.25 -4.01 -13.67
N ILE A 147 8.71 -4.52 -14.81
CA ILE A 147 7.88 -5.21 -15.78
C ILE A 147 8.18 -6.70 -15.64
N GLY A 148 7.15 -7.48 -15.34
CA GLY A 148 7.26 -8.92 -15.07
C GLY A 148 6.52 -9.75 -16.10
N ASP A 149 7.18 -10.78 -16.62
CA ASP A 149 6.56 -11.88 -17.37
C ASP A 149 5.86 -12.82 -16.37
N VAL A 150 4.55 -12.98 -16.50
CA VAL A 150 3.72 -13.80 -15.62
C VAL A 150 3.76 -15.26 -16.12
N PHE A 151 4.44 -16.10 -15.37
CA PHE A 151 4.59 -17.53 -15.72
C PHE A 151 3.67 -18.47 -14.93
N ASN A 152 3.00 -17.97 -13.88
CA ASN A 152 2.04 -18.75 -13.09
C ASN A 152 1.01 -17.83 -12.43
N GLY A 153 -0.22 -18.34 -12.26
CA GLY A 153 -1.30 -17.67 -11.54
C GLY A 153 -2.34 -18.67 -11.02
N GLU A 154 -3.03 -18.32 -9.95
CA GLU A 154 -4.02 -19.16 -9.28
C GLU A 154 -5.15 -18.27 -8.74
N ILE A 155 -6.40 -18.67 -8.94
CA ILE A 155 -7.58 -18.06 -8.28
C ILE A 155 -7.80 -18.79 -6.96
N LEU A 156 -7.96 -18.05 -5.88
CA LEU A 156 -8.11 -18.57 -4.51
C LEU A 156 -9.50 -18.32 -3.94
N SER A 157 -10.19 -17.26 -4.41
CA SER A 157 -11.52 -16.87 -3.93
C SER A 157 -12.26 -16.05 -5.01
N GLU A 158 -13.59 -16.11 -5.00
CA GLU A 158 -14.48 -15.34 -5.88
C GLU A 158 -15.03 -14.08 -5.18
N ASN A 159 -14.51 -13.70 -4.02
CA ASN A 159 -14.91 -12.49 -3.32
C ASN A 159 -14.55 -11.23 -4.13
N LYS A 160 -15.03 -10.07 -3.69
CA LYS A 160 -14.81 -8.79 -4.41
C LYS A 160 -13.39 -8.28 -4.19
N PRO A 161 -12.71 -7.78 -5.25
CA PRO A 161 -11.39 -7.20 -5.14
C PRO A 161 -11.41 -5.85 -4.41
N MET A 162 -10.44 -5.65 -3.52
CA MET A 162 -10.20 -4.37 -2.86
C MET A 162 -9.75 -3.33 -3.88
N THR A 163 -10.59 -2.34 -4.13
CA THR A 163 -10.19 -1.14 -4.87
C THR A 163 -9.57 -0.12 -3.92
N TYR A 164 -8.69 0.73 -4.45
CA TYR A 164 -8.10 1.81 -3.67
C TYR A 164 -9.15 2.83 -3.19
N GLU A 165 -10.23 3.02 -3.98
CA GLU A 165 -11.37 3.83 -3.59
C GLU A 165 -12.13 3.23 -2.41
N TYR A 166 -12.41 1.92 -2.43
CA TYR A 166 -13.03 1.21 -1.31
C TYR A 166 -12.19 1.29 -0.04
N TYR A 167 -10.88 1.07 -0.17
CA TYR A 167 -9.94 1.19 0.93
C TYR A 167 -10.01 2.55 1.61
N HIS A 168 -10.04 3.64 0.84
CA HIS A 168 -10.08 4.99 1.42
C HIS A 168 -11.48 5.38 1.94
N LYS A 169 -12.53 5.16 1.13
CA LYS A 169 -13.86 5.67 1.46
C LYS A 169 -14.64 4.81 2.45
N VAL A 170 -14.49 3.49 2.35
CA VAL A 170 -15.28 2.55 3.17
C VAL A 170 -14.49 2.11 4.39
N LYS A 171 -13.21 1.75 4.21
CA LYS A 171 -12.39 1.29 5.32
C LYS A 171 -11.64 2.41 6.06
N GLY A 172 -11.69 3.66 5.58
CA GLY A 172 -10.97 4.77 6.22
C GLY A 172 -9.44 4.65 6.13
N GLY A 173 -8.92 3.93 5.16
CA GLY A 173 -7.48 3.68 5.02
C GLY A 173 -6.69 4.89 4.49
N TYR A 174 -5.39 4.94 4.75
CA TYR A 174 -4.48 6.03 4.39
C TYR A 174 -3.30 5.54 3.56
N SER A 175 -2.65 6.48 2.85
CA SER A 175 -1.48 6.21 2.01
C SER A 175 -0.20 6.55 2.75
N PRO A 176 0.79 5.62 2.88
CA PRO A 176 2.10 5.96 3.42
C PRO A 176 2.84 6.95 2.50
N LYS A 177 3.75 7.75 3.05
CA LYS A 177 4.55 8.74 2.31
C LYS A 177 5.34 8.14 1.13
N THR A 178 5.61 6.86 1.16
CA THR A 178 6.30 6.11 0.10
C THR A 178 5.37 5.62 -1.01
N ALA A 179 4.05 5.77 -0.88
CA ALA A 179 3.11 5.38 -1.92
C ALA A 179 3.19 6.32 -3.14
N PRO A 180 3.08 5.81 -4.38
CA PRO A 180 3.10 6.66 -5.58
C PRO A 180 1.92 7.64 -5.65
N THR A 181 0.83 7.35 -4.93
CA THR A 181 -0.39 8.16 -4.85
C THR A 181 -0.43 9.11 -3.66
N TYR A 182 0.61 9.13 -2.81
CA TYR A 182 0.67 10.03 -1.66
C TYR A 182 0.62 11.50 -2.08
N SER A 183 -0.23 12.29 -1.44
CA SER A 183 -0.35 13.73 -1.64
C SER A 183 -0.63 14.44 -0.33
N SER A 184 0.34 15.18 0.18
CA SER A 184 0.22 16.00 1.40
C SER A 184 -0.86 17.10 1.31
N ILE A 185 -1.36 17.40 0.11
CA ILE A 185 -2.40 18.43 -0.12
C ILE A 185 -3.80 17.85 0.11
N VAL A 186 -3.99 16.56 -0.15
CA VAL A 186 -5.31 15.90 -0.04
C VAL A 186 -5.57 15.49 1.40
N ASP A 187 -4.56 15.02 2.12
CA ASP A 187 -4.68 14.72 3.55
C ASP A 187 -5.14 15.95 4.35
N LYS A 188 -4.78 17.18 3.89
CA LYS A 188 -5.26 18.43 4.50
C LYS A 188 -6.64 18.87 4.03
N ALA A 189 -7.13 18.42 2.89
CA ALA A 189 -8.40 18.89 2.31
C ALA A 189 -9.61 18.03 2.72
N VAL A 190 -9.42 16.74 3.00
CA VAL A 190 -10.46 15.85 3.58
C VAL A 190 -10.81 16.30 5.00
N LYS A 191 -9.87 16.97 5.69
CA LYS A 191 -9.99 17.50 7.04
C LYS A 191 -10.92 18.70 7.21
N LYS A 192 -11.56 19.26 6.21
CA LYS A 192 -12.21 20.59 6.29
C LYS A 192 -13.73 20.61 6.28
N GLU A 193 -14.43 19.49 6.13
CA GLU A 193 -15.90 19.52 5.91
C GLU A 193 -16.80 18.92 7.01
N GLU A 194 -16.28 18.31 8.08
CA GLU A 194 -17.15 17.80 9.16
C GLU A 194 -16.59 18.15 10.55
N ILE A 195 -17.09 19.22 11.14
CA ILE A 195 -16.79 19.60 12.54
C ILE A 195 -18.00 19.25 13.39
N LYS A 196 -17.87 18.24 14.32
CA LYS A 196 -18.60 18.30 15.61
C LYS A 196 -18.08 17.43 16.76
N MET A 197 -17.07 16.57 16.61
CA MET A 197 -16.40 15.93 17.75
C MET A 197 -14.91 16.01 17.56
N GLU A 198 -14.15 16.13 18.65
CA GLU A 198 -12.69 16.16 18.63
C GLU A 198 -12.17 14.83 18.04
N ARG A 199 -11.53 14.91 16.89
CA ARG A 199 -10.92 13.79 16.21
C ARG A 199 -9.44 13.76 16.52
N TYR A 200 -8.86 12.59 16.51
CA TYR A 200 -7.45 12.40 16.81
C TYR A 200 -6.74 11.72 15.64
N VAL A 201 -5.57 12.24 15.27
CA VAL A 201 -4.79 11.80 14.13
C VAL A 201 -3.54 11.07 14.59
N CYS A 202 -3.33 9.86 14.10
CA CYS A 202 -2.09 9.13 14.29
C CYS A 202 -0.92 9.83 13.58
N LYS A 203 0.06 10.30 14.32
CA LYS A 203 1.27 10.98 13.79
C LYS A 203 2.12 10.07 12.91
N VAL A 204 1.99 8.75 13.07
CA VAL A 204 2.79 7.76 12.33
C VAL A 204 2.23 7.51 10.93
N CYS A 205 0.91 7.30 10.80
CA CYS A 205 0.30 6.89 9.53
C CYS A 205 -0.78 7.83 9.01
N GLY A 206 -1.24 8.80 9.82
CA GLY A 206 -2.31 9.71 9.46
C GLY A 206 -3.73 9.16 9.64
N TYR A 207 -3.88 7.95 10.22
CA TYR A 207 -5.21 7.44 10.58
C TYR A 207 -5.93 8.42 11.50
N VAL A 208 -7.20 8.71 11.21
CA VAL A 208 -8.04 9.57 12.05
C VAL A 208 -8.99 8.69 12.84
N TYR A 209 -8.86 8.74 14.17
CA TYR A 209 -9.88 8.21 15.05
C TYR A 209 -11.07 9.17 15.02
N ASP A 210 -12.21 8.67 14.59
CA ASP A 210 -13.48 9.38 14.54
C ASP A 210 -14.39 8.81 15.64
N PRO A 211 -14.66 9.57 16.71
CA PRO A 211 -15.53 9.10 17.80
C PRO A 211 -16.93 8.68 17.36
N GLU A 212 -17.47 9.26 16.29
CA GLU A 212 -18.79 8.87 15.80
C GLU A 212 -18.80 7.44 15.25
N LYS A 213 -17.67 6.97 14.72
CA LYS A 213 -17.48 5.61 14.17
C LYS A 213 -16.91 4.64 15.18
N GLY A 214 -16.08 5.11 16.12
CA GLY A 214 -15.31 4.25 17.00
C GLY A 214 -14.31 3.36 16.22
N ASP A 215 -14.01 2.21 16.78
CA ASP A 215 -13.23 1.14 16.16
C ASP A 215 -13.80 -0.23 16.64
N PRO A 216 -14.99 -0.62 16.15
CA PRO A 216 -15.66 -1.83 16.62
C PRO A 216 -14.83 -3.12 16.40
N ASP A 217 -14.00 -3.15 15.36
CA ASP A 217 -13.13 -4.28 15.04
C ASP A 217 -12.05 -4.50 16.12
N ASN A 218 -11.71 -3.46 16.87
CA ASN A 218 -10.76 -3.49 17.99
C ASN A 218 -11.44 -3.16 19.33
N GLY A 219 -12.75 -3.41 19.44
CA GLY A 219 -13.49 -3.33 20.69
C GLY A 219 -13.89 -1.93 21.14
N VAL A 220 -13.78 -0.90 20.30
CA VAL A 220 -14.16 0.47 20.61
C VAL A 220 -15.49 0.82 19.95
N ALA A 221 -16.55 0.93 20.74
CA ALA A 221 -17.90 1.21 20.21
C ALA A 221 -18.02 2.59 19.55
N PRO A 222 -18.90 2.77 18.54
CA PRO A 222 -19.27 4.08 18.04
C PRO A 222 -19.76 5.00 19.17
N GLY A 223 -19.37 6.27 19.14
CA GLY A 223 -19.68 7.26 20.18
C GLY A 223 -18.65 7.32 21.32
N THR A 224 -17.58 6.51 21.29
CA THR A 224 -16.52 6.54 22.29
C THR A 224 -15.59 7.73 22.02
N LYS A 225 -15.39 8.61 23.00
CA LYS A 225 -14.40 9.68 22.91
C LYS A 225 -12.98 9.08 22.92
N PHE A 226 -12.02 9.76 22.29
CA PHE A 226 -10.64 9.26 22.24
C PHE A 226 -10.02 9.07 23.64
N GLU A 227 -10.39 9.92 24.57
CA GLU A 227 -9.96 9.85 25.98
C GLU A 227 -10.41 8.53 26.64
N ASP A 228 -11.62 8.05 26.28
CA ASP A 228 -12.26 6.86 26.84
C ASP A 228 -11.88 5.58 26.11
N VAL A 229 -11.09 5.65 25.02
CA VAL A 229 -10.54 4.49 24.33
C VAL A 229 -9.57 3.76 25.27
N PRO A 230 -9.61 2.42 25.39
CA PRO A 230 -8.70 1.65 26.23
C PRO A 230 -7.23 2.01 26.04
N ASP A 231 -6.43 2.02 27.12
CA ASP A 231 -5.02 2.43 27.04
C ASP A 231 -4.14 1.47 26.24
N ASP A 232 -4.56 0.22 26.13
CA ASP A 232 -3.91 -0.82 25.32
C ASP A 232 -4.36 -0.82 23.86
N TRP A 233 -5.35 0.03 23.52
CA TRP A 233 -5.75 0.19 22.13
C TRP A 233 -4.61 0.80 21.30
N VAL A 234 -4.42 0.27 20.11
CA VAL A 234 -3.42 0.72 19.15
C VAL A 234 -4.07 1.12 17.84
N CYS A 235 -3.40 2.00 17.12
CA CYS A 235 -3.84 2.39 15.78
C CYS A 235 -4.14 1.17 14.90
N PRO A 236 -5.37 1.01 14.38
CA PRO A 236 -5.74 -0.17 13.59
C PRO A 236 -4.96 -0.30 12.28
N VAL A 237 -4.34 0.79 11.82
CA VAL A 237 -3.59 0.81 10.56
C VAL A 237 -2.12 0.47 10.75
N CYS A 238 -1.45 1.02 11.77
CA CYS A 238 0.01 0.89 11.91
C CYS A 238 0.47 0.29 13.25
N GLY A 239 -0.45 0.12 14.22
CA GLY A 239 -0.13 -0.40 15.55
C GLY A 239 0.55 0.62 16.46
N ALA A 240 0.55 1.92 16.13
CA ALA A 240 1.02 2.98 17.01
C ALA A 240 0.14 3.10 18.26
N THR A 241 0.73 3.51 19.37
CA THR A 241 0.02 3.66 20.65
C THR A 241 -0.85 4.93 20.69
N LYS A 242 -1.75 5.06 21.66
CA LYS A 242 -2.55 6.26 21.91
C LYS A 242 -1.70 7.54 22.01
N GLN A 243 -0.47 7.44 22.54
CA GLN A 243 0.45 8.57 22.70
C GLN A 243 0.96 9.14 21.36
N ASP A 244 0.86 8.36 20.31
CA ASP A 244 1.26 8.78 18.95
C ASP A 244 0.13 9.50 18.20
N PHE A 245 -0.96 9.81 18.88
CA PHE A 245 -2.07 10.59 18.34
C PHE A 245 -2.02 12.04 18.82
N GLU A 246 -2.50 12.94 17.98
CA GLU A 246 -2.70 14.34 18.31
C GLU A 246 -4.10 14.78 17.89
N MET A 247 -4.66 15.77 18.58
CA MET A 247 -5.95 16.37 18.23
C MET A 247 -5.84 16.99 16.83
N GLU A 248 -6.89 16.80 16.03
CA GLU A 248 -6.95 17.29 14.66
C GLU A 248 -7.06 18.82 14.59
#